data_c6b04b885974ccae44de26a44a46e41d
#
_entry.id   c6b04b885974ccae44de26a44a46e41d
#
_cell.length_a   1.000
_cell.length_b   1.000
_cell.length_c   1.000
_cell.angle_alpha   90.00
_cell.angle_beta   90.00
_cell.angle_gamma   90.00
#
_symmetry.space_group_name_H-M   'P 1'
#
loop_
_entity.id
_entity.type
_entity.pdbx_description
1 polymer ?
#
loop_
_entity_poly.entity_id
_entity_poly.type
_entity_poly.pdbx_seq_one_letter_code
_entity_poly.pdbx_strand_id
1 'polypeptide(L)'
;MKKKWMSRTLALALAGTTVASMVPTVPVNAKESAATGTTYYVDSKDGTDSNAGTAENKAFQTLKKVNELNLEPGDTVLLKKGSVFEDQALKFTKEDSGTAEAPVKISTYGEGEKPKINTNGHGQWELNYGNPLDNQNHKWKGTVSSSILIEDTEYLEIEGLELTNDRKSATD
;
A
#
# COMPACT_ATOMS: atom_id res chain seq x y z
N MET A 1 -42.96 -47.87 80.14
CA MET A 1 -42.62 -46.45 79.96
C MET A 1 -41.57 -46.34 78.86
N LYS A 2 -41.94 -45.96 77.71
CA LYS A 2 -41.00 -45.84 76.53
C LYS A 2 -40.67 -44.36 76.31
N LYS A 3 -39.42 -44.01 76.53
CA LYS A 3 -38.88 -42.69 76.24
C LYS A 3 -38.70 -42.54 74.74
N LYS A 4 -39.35 -41.51 74.14
CA LYS A 4 -39.28 -41.11 72.75
C LYS A 4 -38.12 -40.16 72.60
N TRP A 5 -37.10 -40.56 71.84
CA TRP A 5 -35.92 -39.74 71.54
C TRP A 5 -36.21 -38.99 70.27
N MET A 6 -36.25 -37.66 70.36
CA MET A 6 -36.39 -36.79 69.21
C MET A 6 -35.03 -36.45 68.68
N SER A 7 -34.76 -36.93 67.48
CA SER A 7 -33.56 -36.54 66.72
C SER A 7 -33.80 -35.16 66.09
N ARG A 8 -32.94 -34.20 66.43
CA ARG A 8 -32.94 -32.88 65.76
C ARG A 8 -31.91 -32.96 64.64
N THR A 9 -32.34 -33.04 63.40
CA THR A 9 -31.52 -32.86 62.22
C THR A 9 -31.25 -31.36 62.01
N LEU A 10 -30.00 -30.97 62.16
CA LEU A 10 -29.51 -29.65 61.86
C LEU A 10 -29.27 -29.54 60.33
N ALA A 11 -30.09 -28.84 59.62
CA ALA A 11 -29.87 -28.56 58.18
C ALA A 11 -28.91 -27.38 58.05
N LEU A 12 -27.70 -27.67 57.59
CA LEU A 12 -26.71 -26.66 57.24
C LEU A 12 -27.00 -26.15 55.83
N ALA A 13 -27.55 -24.98 55.73
CA ALA A 13 -27.73 -24.29 54.42
C ALA A 13 -26.41 -23.71 53.96
N LEU A 14 -25.76 -24.31 52.95
CA LEU A 14 -24.63 -23.75 52.26
C LEU A 14 -25.14 -22.73 51.26
N ALA A 15 -25.01 -21.44 51.60
CA ALA A 15 -25.25 -20.35 50.65
C ALA A 15 -24.06 -20.26 49.69
N GLY A 16 -24.20 -20.89 48.53
CA GLY A 16 -23.22 -20.73 47.43
C GLY A 16 -23.38 -19.36 46.77
N THR A 17 -22.47 -18.43 47.06
CA THR A 17 -22.37 -17.20 46.32
C THR A 17 -21.67 -17.50 44.97
N THR A 18 -22.47 -17.59 43.91
CA THR A 18 -21.94 -17.61 42.54
C THR A 18 -21.47 -16.19 42.19
N VAL A 19 -20.16 -15.99 42.23
CA VAL A 19 -19.54 -14.78 41.68
C VAL A 19 -19.62 -14.91 40.14
N ALA A 20 -20.63 -14.26 39.55
CA ALA A 20 -20.66 -14.11 38.10
C ALA A 20 -19.54 -13.13 37.71
N SER A 21 -18.44 -13.68 37.19
CA SER A 21 -17.40 -12.88 36.56
C SER A 21 -17.99 -12.27 35.29
N MET A 22 -18.42 -11.00 35.39
CA MET A 22 -18.68 -10.18 34.20
C MET A 22 -17.36 -9.93 33.50
N VAL A 23 -17.06 -10.74 32.48
CA VAL A 23 -16.06 -10.37 31.46
C VAL A 23 -16.71 -9.23 30.66
N PRO A 24 -16.11 -8.02 30.64
CA PRO A 24 -16.62 -6.99 29.77
C PRO A 24 -16.43 -7.46 28.33
N THR A 25 -17.52 -7.79 27.66
CA THR A 25 -17.53 -7.95 26.22
C THR A 25 -17.35 -6.57 25.63
N VAL A 26 -16.11 -6.24 25.24
CA VAL A 26 -15.84 -5.08 24.40
C VAL A 26 -16.60 -5.35 23.10
N PRO A 27 -17.57 -4.51 22.70
CA PRO A 27 -18.16 -4.67 21.38
C PRO A 27 -17.08 -4.40 20.34
N VAL A 28 -16.55 -5.44 19.72
CA VAL A 28 -15.77 -5.32 18.48
C VAL A 28 -16.77 -4.99 17.38
N ASN A 29 -17.17 -3.74 17.34
CA ASN A 29 -17.96 -3.18 16.25
C ASN A 29 -17.32 -1.87 15.78
N ALA A 30 -15.99 -1.92 15.56
CA ALA A 30 -15.37 -1.01 14.64
C ALA A 30 -15.62 -1.63 13.26
N LYS A 31 -16.73 -1.26 12.62
CA LYS A 31 -16.78 -1.26 11.16
C LYS A 31 -15.73 -0.22 10.77
N GLU A 32 -14.51 -0.68 10.53
CA GLU A 32 -13.44 0.12 9.99
C GLU A 32 -13.99 0.70 8.70
N SER A 33 -14.17 2.02 8.69
CA SER A 33 -14.60 2.74 7.50
C SER A 33 -13.53 2.46 6.47
N ALA A 34 -13.88 1.78 5.39
CA ALA A 34 -12.95 1.62 4.28
C ALA A 34 -12.38 3.00 3.98
N ALA A 35 -11.06 3.14 4.05
CA ALA A 35 -10.40 4.39 3.76
C ALA A 35 -10.84 4.82 2.36
N THR A 36 -11.49 5.96 2.25
CA THR A 36 -11.83 6.56 0.96
C THR A 36 -10.55 7.20 0.43
N GLY A 37 -9.78 6.41 -0.33
CA GLY A 37 -8.55 6.90 -0.94
C GLY A 37 -8.81 7.97 -2.00
N THR A 38 -7.77 8.70 -2.33
CA THR A 38 -7.75 9.70 -3.41
C THR A 38 -7.44 9.00 -4.73
N THR A 39 -8.07 9.47 -5.81
CA THR A 39 -7.71 9.03 -7.15
C THR A 39 -6.89 10.11 -7.83
N TYR A 40 -5.69 9.74 -8.30
CA TYR A 40 -4.77 10.57 -9.05
C TYR A 40 -4.75 10.14 -10.53
N TYR A 41 -4.68 11.09 -11.42
CA TYR A 41 -4.67 10.90 -12.87
C TYR A 41 -3.36 11.38 -13.47
N VAL A 42 -2.82 10.62 -14.41
CA VAL A 42 -1.57 10.93 -15.11
C VAL A 42 -1.79 10.78 -16.61
N ASP A 43 -1.47 11.81 -17.38
CA ASP A 43 -1.59 11.85 -18.84
C ASP A 43 -0.33 12.49 -19.42
N SER A 44 0.51 11.71 -20.08
CA SER A 44 1.79 12.20 -20.62
C SER A 44 1.64 13.20 -21.76
N LYS A 45 0.46 13.27 -22.38
CA LYS A 45 0.19 14.13 -23.56
C LYS A 45 -0.48 15.44 -23.17
N ASP A 46 -1.59 15.35 -22.43
CA ASP A 46 -2.45 16.49 -22.13
C ASP A 46 -2.38 16.92 -20.66
N GLY A 47 -1.64 16.21 -19.82
CA GLY A 47 -1.43 16.55 -18.43
C GLY A 47 -0.47 17.71 -18.21
N THR A 48 -0.44 18.23 -17.00
CA THR A 48 0.49 19.29 -16.58
C THR A 48 0.85 19.10 -15.11
N ASP A 49 2.14 19.16 -14.78
CA ASP A 49 2.63 18.94 -13.42
C ASP A 49 2.28 20.05 -12.42
N SER A 50 1.73 21.17 -12.90
CA SER A 50 1.14 22.21 -12.07
C SER A 50 -0.29 21.90 -11.61
N ASN A 51 -0.91 20.86 -12.16
CA ASN A 51 -2.24 20.42 -11.77
C ASN A 51 -2.22 19.71 -10.40
N ALA A 52 -3.41 19.48 -9.83
CA ALA A 52 -3.56 18.72 -8.59
C ALA A 52 -3.58 17.20 -8.79
N GLY A 53 -3.74 16.72 -10.02
CA GLY A 53 -3.82 15.30 -10.36
C GLY A 53 -5.15 14.61 -10.00
N THR A 54 -6.09 15.27 -9.35
CA THR A 54 -7.27 14.65 -8.75
C THR A 54 -8.50 14.57 -9.67
N ALA A 55 -8.35 14.89 -10.95
CA ALA A 55 -9.38 14.76 -11.97
C ALA A 55 -8.73 14.53 -13.34
N GLU A 56 -9.43 13.86 -14.25
CA GLU A 56 -8.91 13.58 -15.60
C GLU A 56 -8.46 14.83 -16.35
N ASN A 57 -9.24 15.92 -16.26
CA ASN A 57 -8.91 17.21 -16.89
C ASN A 57 -7.90 18.05 -16.10
N LYS A 58 -7.37 17.52 -15.02
CA LYS A 58 -6.31 18.09 -14.17
C LYS A 58 -5.24 17.03 -13.86
N ALA A 59 -4.98 16.17 -14.82
CA ALA A 59 -3.98 15.10 -14.69
C ALA A 59 -2.56 15.69 -14.56
N PHE A 60 -1.70 15.01 -13.85
CA PHE A 60 -0.26 15.22 -13.91
C PHE A 60 0.27 14.84 -15.29
N GLN A 61 1.42 15.40 -15.69
CA GLN A 61 2.06 15.02 -16.93
C GLN A 61 3.10 13.93 -16.75
N THR A 62 3.82 13.92 -15.62
CA THR A 62 4.97 13.03 -15.42
C THR A 62 4.80 12.07 -14.25
N LEU A 63 5.49 10.94 -14.32
CA LEU A 63 5.60 10.00 -13.20
C LEU A 63 6.39 10.58 -12.02
N LYS A 64 7.20 11.62 -12.26
CA LYS A 64 7.88 12.35 -11.18
C LYS A 64 6.88 12.88 -10.17
N LYS A 65 5.72 13.40 -10.63
CA LYS A 65 4.68 13.89 -9.71
C LYS A 65 4.07 12.78 -8.87
N VAL A 66 3.95 11.57 -9.43
CA VAL A 66 3.50 10.40 -8.66
C VAL A 66 4.53 10.04 -7.59
N ASN A 67 5.81 10.05 -7.94
CA ASN A 67 6.91 9.75 -7.00
C ASN A 67 7.08 10.82 -5.89
N GLU A 68 6.45 11.99 -6.02
CA GLU A 68 6.42 13.04 -5.00
C GLU A 68 5.21 12.92 -4.05
N LEU A 69 4.26 12.02 -4.36
CA LEU A 69 3.12 11.75 -3.49
C LEU A 69 3.53 10.86 -2.32
N ASN A 70 2.85 11.00 -1.21
CA ASN A 70 2.74 9.98 -0.16
C ASN A 70 1.38 9.33 -0.35
N LEU A 71 1.36 8.11 -0.89
CA LEU A 71 0.10 7.41 -1.13
C LEU A 71 -0.40 6.79 0.17
N GLU A 72 -1.67 7.02 0.45
CA GLU A 72 -2.34 6.51 1.64
C GLU A 72 -3.17 5.26 1.30
N PRO A 73 -3.53 4.41 2.29
CA PRO A 73 -4.38 3.25 2.05
C PRO A 73 -5.66 3.59 1.29
N GLY A 74 -5.89 2.91 0.18
CA GLY A 74 -7.04 3.12 -0.70
C GLY A 74 -6.81 4.10 -1.85
N ASP A 75 -5.66 4.78 -1.88
CA ASP A 75 -5.31 5.67 -2.99
C ASP A 75 -5.14 4.89 -4.30
N THR A 76 -5.49 5.55 -5.39
CA THR A 76 -5.40 4.96 -6.72
C THR A 76 -4.71 5.95 -7.67
N VAL A 77 -3.70 5.49 -8.39
CA VAL A 77 -3.06 6.24 -9.47
C VAL A 77 -3.48 5.62 -10.80
N LEU A 78 -4.09 6.42 -11.65
CA LEU A 78 -4.57 6.01 -12.97
C LEU A 78 -3.73 6.67 -14.07
N LEU A 79 -3.06 5.83 -14.87
CA LEU A 79 -2.31 6.26 -16.05
C LEU A 79 -3.21 6.19 -17.29
N LYS A 80 -3.25 7.27 -18.09
CA LYS A 80 -4.07 7.31 -19.29
C LYS A 80 -3.56 6.33 -20.33
N LYS A 81 -4.45 5.50 -20.87
CA LYS A 81 -4.15 4.63 -22.01
C LYS A 81 -3.64 5.45 -23.20
N GLY A 82 -2.65 4.91 -23.91
CA GLY A 82 -1.94 5.60 -24.99
C GLY A 82 -0.89 6.62 -24.53
N SER A 83 -0.67 6.78 -23.21
CA SER A 83 0.47 7.53 -22.67
C SER A 83 1.77 6.76 -22.84
N VAL A 84 2.86 7.50 -23.08
CA VAL A 84 4.23 6.96 -23.09
C VAL A 84 5.09 7.84 -22.18
N PHE A 85 5.77 7.21 -21.22
CA PHE A 85 6.64 7.84 -20.24
C PHE A 85 8.07 7.40 -20.52
N GLU A 86 8.77 8.16 -21.35
CA GLU A 86 10.17 7.93 -21.71
C GLU A 86 11.11 8.50 -20.67
N ASP A 87 12.21 7.80 -20.37
CA ASP A 87 13.20 8.19 -19.36
C ASP A 87 12.60 8.39 -17.95
N GLN A 88 11.50 7.70 -17.66
CA GLN A 88 10.79 7.82 -16.41
C GLN A 88 10.59 6.45 -15.75
N ALA A 89 10.38 6.45 -14.45
CA ALA A 89 10.11 5.27 -13.66
C ALA A 89 9.25 5.61 -12.44
N LEU A 90 8.58 4.61 -11.89
CA LEU A 90 7.86 4.71 -10.62
C LEU A 90 8.70 4.15 -9.47
N LYS A 91 8.59 4.78 -8.32
CA LYS A 91 9.16 4.27 -7.08
C LYS A 91 8.09 4.27 -5.99
N PHE A 92 7.99 3.14 -5.30
CA PHE A 92 7.14 2.97 -4.12
C PHE A 92 8.00 2.54 -2.96
N THR A 93 7.74 3.13 -1.80
CA THR A 93 8.45 2.88 -0.56
C THR A 93 7.49 2.41 0.51
N LYS A 94 7.98 2.15 1.70
CA LYS A 94 7.15 1.74 2.82
C LYS A 94 6.03 2.74 3.14
N GLU A 95 6.26 4.02 2.89
CA GLU A 95 5.30 5.11 3.10
C GLU A 95 4.10 5.03 2.15
N ASP A 96 4.23 4.32 1.02
CA ASP A 96 3.18 4.11 0.02
C ASP A 96 2.40 2.80 0.23
N SER A 97 2.43 2.26 1.44
CA SER A 97 1.76 1.00 1.75
C SER A 97 0.25 1.17 1.94
N GLY A 98 -0.49 0.23 1.37
CA GLY A 98 -1.93 0.10 1.64
C GLY A 98 -2.23 -0.74 2.87
N THR A 99 -3.47 -1.23 2.93
CA THR A 99 -3.91 -2.29 3.87
C THR A 99 -4.64 -3.39 3.10
N ALA A 100 -4.92 -4.51 3.75
CA ALA A 100 -5.66 -5.62 3.13
C ALA A 100 -7.07 -5.17 2.68
N GLU A 101 -7.70 -4.25 3.41
CA GLU A 101 -9.02 -3.72 3.13
C GLU A 101 -9.01 -2.53 2.16
N ALA A 102 -7.87 -1.85 2.05
CA ALA A 102 -7.68 -0.65 1.24
C ALA A 102 -6.26 -0.65 0.61
N PRO A 103 -5.98 -1.51 -0.38
CA PRO A 103 -4.70 -1.51 -1.06
C PRO A 103 -4.48 -0.20 -1.84
N VAL A 104 -3.23 0.20 -1.99
CA VAL A 104 -2.83 1.23 -2.96
C VAL A 104 -2.86 0.62 -4.35
N LYS A 105 -3.44 1.32 -5.34
CA LYS A 105 -3.62 0.79 -6.70
C LYS A 105 -2.98 1.66 -7.75
N ILE A 106 -2.27 1.02 -8.66
CA ILE A 106 -1.75 1.65 -9.88
C ILE A 106 -2.43 0.95 -11.06
N SER A 107 -3.23 1.68 -11.82
CA SER A 107 -4.03 1.11 -12.91
C SER A 107 -4.15 2.11 -14.07
N THR A 108 -5.16 1.96 -14.91
CA THR A 108 -5.30 2.75 -16.13
C THR A 108 -6.71 3.29 -16.32
N TYR A 109 -6.83 4.36 -17.11
CA TYR A 109 -8.12 4.92 -17.52
C TYR A 109 -8.11 5.30 -19.01
N GLY A 110 -9.30 5.63 -19.53
CA GLY A 110 -9.49 5.99 -20.94
C GLY A 110 -9.44 4.80 -21.88
N GLU A 111 -9.38 5.08 -23.17
CA GLU A 111 -9.36 4.09 -24.25
C GLU A 111 -8.01 4.10 -24.96
N GLY A 112 -7.63 2.95 -25.55
CA GLY A 112 -6.39 2.81 -26.31
C GLY A 112 -5.46 1.74 -25.77
N GLU A 113 -4.21 1.79 -26.20
CA GLU A 113 -3.14 0.89 -25.78
C GLU A 113 -2.77 1.10 -24.32
N LYS A 114 -2.15 0.10 -23.70
CA LYS A 114 -1.63 0.22 -22.33
C LYS A 114 -0.67 1.38 -22.24
N PRO A 115 -0.69 2.17 -21.15
CA PRO A 115 0.34 3.15 -20.92
C PRO A 115 1.68 2.46 -20.76
N LYS A 116 2.71 3.02 -21.39
CA LYS A 116 4.05 2.47 -21.45
C LYS A 116 5.01 3.28 -20.60
N ILE A 117 5.75 2.59 -19.75
CA ILE A 117 6.88 3.16 -18.99
C ILE A 117 8.16 2.57 -19.55
N ASN A 118 9.04 3.41 -20.07
CA ASN A 118 10.33 3.03 -20.64
C ASN A 118 11.47 3.83 -19.99
N THR A 119 12.38 3.15 -19.31
CA THR A 119 13.54 3.79 -18.68
C THR A 119 14.72 4.00 -19.65
N ASN A 120 14.62 3.54 -20.90
CA ASN A 120 15.66 3.67 -21.93
C ASN A 120 17.04 3.14 -21.51
N GLY A 121 17.10 2.17 -20.61
CA GLY A 121 18.33 1.63 -20.06
C GLY A 121 19.06 2.55 -19.08
N HIS A 122 18.46 3.66 -18.70
CA HIS A 122 19.04 4.58 -17.73
C HIS A 122 18.83 4.10 -16.30
N GLY A 123 19.84 4.27 -15.47
CA GLY A 123 19.70 4.04 -14.02
C GLY A 123 18.91 5.17 -13.38
N GLN A 124 17.73 4.87 -12.93
CA GLN A 124 16.79 5.86 -12.34
C GLN A 124 17.01 6.02 -10.84
N TRP A 125 17.53 4.98 -10.16
CA TRP A 125 17.58 4.91 -8.72
C TRP A 125 18.98 4.54 -8.23
N GLU A 126 19.48 5.28 -7.22
CA GLU A 126 20.63 4.84 -6.44
C GLU A 126 20.12 4.07 -5.22
N LEU A 127 20.48 2.79 -5.12
CA LEU A 127 20.25 1.98 -3.95
C LEU A 127 21.49 1.96 -3.07
N ASN A 128 21.28 2.17 -1.78
CA ASN A 128 22.31 2.08 -0.76
C ASN A 128 22.01 0.88 0.15
N TYR A 129 22.77 -0.20 -0.05
CA TYR A 129 22.59 -1.44 0.71
C TYR A 129 23.23 -1.41 2.11
N GLY A 130 23.68 -0.24 2.55
CA GLY A 130 24.40 -0.10 3.82
C GLY A 130 25.84 -0.59 3.75
N ASN A 131 26.51 -0.62 4.89
CA ASN A 131 27.87 -1.17 5.02
C ASN A 131 27.90 -2.30 6.06
N PRO A 132 27.51 -3.53 5.72
CA PRO A 132 27.43 -4.60 6.70
C PRO A 132 28.78 -5.14 7.14
N LEU A 133 29.89 -4.90 6.40
CA LEU A 133 31.14 -5.60 6.59
C LEU A 133 32.38 -4.71 6.76
N ASP A 134 32.21 -3.40 6.84
CA ASP A 134 33.33 -2.45 6.96
C ASP A 134 34.50 -2.73 5.98
N ASN A 135 34.14 -3.08 4.74
CA ASN A 135 35.10 -3.47 3.70
C ASN A 135 35.10 -2.42 2.59
N GLN A 136 36.19 -1.69 2.44
CA GLN A 136 36.36 -0.62 1.45
C GLN A 136 36.26 -1.09 -0.01
N ASN A 137 36.39 -2.37 -0.28
CA ASN A 137 36.32 -2.92 -1.65
C ASN A 137 34.89 -3.30 -2.06
N HIS A 138 33.90 -3.22 -1.17
CA HIS A 138 32.52 -3.49 -1.50
C HIS A 138 31.82 -2.20 -1.93
N LYS A 139 31.12 -2.27 -3.04
CA LYS A 139 30.22 -1.18 -3.46
C LYS A 139 28.86 -1.36 -2.78
N TRP A 140 28.59 -0.50 -1.83
CA TRP A 140 27.31 -0.47 -1.09
C TRP A 140 26.19 0.19 -1.87
N LYS A 141 26.58 0.95 -2.88
CA LYS A 141 25.69 1.73 -3.70
C LYS A 141 25.70 1.18 -5.11
N GLY A 142 24.54 1.06 -5.69
CA GLY A 142 24.34 0.67 -7.07
C GLY A 142 23.24 1.47 -7.73
N THR A 143 23.41 1.74 -9.01
CA THR A 143 22.36 2.35 -9.81
C THR A 143 21.51 1.25 -10.41
N VAL A 144 20.20 1.32 -10.19
CA VAL A 144 19.22 0.37 -10.72
C VAL A 144 18.44 1.01 -11.85
N SER A 145 18.34 0.29 -12.96
CA SER A 145 17.52 0.65 -14.11
C SER A 145 16.30 -0.27 -14.13
N SER A 146 15.17 0.24 -13.64
CA SER A 146 13.90 -0.48 -13.61
C SER A 146 12.76 0.50 -13.85
N SER A 147 11.73 0.07 -14.57
CA SER A 147 10.55 0.89 -14.81
C SER A 147 9.71 1.07 -13.55
N ILE A 148 9.81 0.13 -12.62
CA ILE A 148 9.20 0.23 -11.29
C ILE A 148 10.21 -0.31 -10.26
N LEU A 149 10.40 0.44 -9.17
CA LEU A 149 11.15 0.04 -7.99
C LEU A 149 10.19 0.00 -6.80
N ILE A 150 10.18 -1.12 -6.07
CA ILE A 150 9.36 -1.31 -4.87
C ILE A 150 10.30 -1.65 -3.71
N GLU A 151 10.25 -0.84 -2.64
CA GLU A 151 11.07 -1.00 -1.44
C GLU A 151 10.15 -1.06 -0.22
N ASP A 152 10.05 -2.23 0.40
CA ASP A 152 9.32 -2.48 1.65
C ASP A 152 7.83 -2.04 1.65
N THR A 153 7.22 -1.94 0.46
CA THR A 153 5.80 -1.54 0.29
C THR A 153 4.90 -2.77 0.46
N GLU A 154 3.83 -2.62 1.22
CA GLU A 154 2.82 -3.65 1.44
C GLU A 154 1.49 -3.27 0.79
N TYR A 155 0.69 -4.26 0.38
CA TYR A 155 -0.64 -4.08 -0.20
C TYR A 155 -0.67 -3.09 -1.36
N LEU A 156 0.23 -3.27 -2.31
CA LEU A 156 0.32 -2.52 -3.56
C LEU A 156 -0.17 -3.40 -4.72
N GLU A 157 -1.16 -2.93 -5.46
CA GLU A 157 -1.70 -3.57 -6.66
C GLU A 157 -1.28 -2.78 -7.90
N ILE A 158 -0.66 -3.44 -8.89
CA ILE A 158 -0.24 -2.81 -10.15
C ILE A 158 -0.78 -3.62 -11.31
N GLU A 159 -1.52 -2.96 -12.20
CA GLU A 159 -2.14 -3.63 -13.35
C GLU A 159 -2.23 -2.75 -14.59
N GLY A 160 -2.34 -3.39 -15.75
CA GLY A 160 -2.70 -2.72 -16.99
C GLY A 160 -1.57 -1.95 -17.68
N LEU A 161 -0.33 -2.00 -17.17
CA LEU A 161 0.82 -1.26 -17.69
C LEU A 161 1.64 -2.10 -18.70
N GLU A 162 2.36 -1.40 -19.58
CA GLU A 162 3.48 -1.93 -20.35
C GLU A 162 4.79 -1.37 -19.77
N LEU A 163 5.70 -2.26 -19.37
CA LEU A 163 6.97 -1.89 -18.75
C LEU A 163 8.11 -2.35 -19.66
N THR A 164 8.98 -1.40 -20.06
CA THR A 164 10.13 -1.68 -20.89
C THR A 164 11.38 -0.97 -20.36
N ASN A 165 12.51 -1.42 -20.78
CA ASN A 165 13.80 -0.80 -20.51
C ASN A 165 14.66 -0.81 -21.79
N ASP A 166 14.01 -0.52 -22.91
CA ASP A 166 14.60 -0.54 -24.23
C ASP A 166 15.41 0.73 -24.45
N ARG A 167 16.72 0.58 -24.55
CA ARG A 167 17.61 1.68 -24.93
C ARG A 167 17.40 1.98 -26.40
N LYS A 168 17.07 3.23 -26.73
CA LYS A 168 17.13 3.69 -28.13
C LYS A 168 18.53 3.52 -28.67
N SER A 169 18.63 2.91 -29.85
CA SER A 169 19.92 2.81 -30.55
C SER A 169 20.43 4.23 -30.82
N ALA A 170 21.74 4.44 -30.65
CA ALA A 170 22.37 5.72 -30.99
C ALA A 170 22.32 6.05 -32.50
N THR A 171 21.70 5.18 -33.28
CA THR A 171 21.58 5.28 -34.75
C THR A 171 20.14 5.55 -35.22
N ASP A 172 19.18 5.76 -34.32
CA ASP A 172 17.81 6.12 -34.67
C ASP A 172 17.60 7.63 -34.64
#